data_f446fa4ae0787f7594627640c602c98b
#
_entry.id   f446fa4ae0787f7594627640c602c98b
#
_cell.length_a   1.000
_cell.length_b   1.000
_cell.length_c   1.000
_cell.angle_alpha   90.00
_cell.angle_beta   90.00
_cell.angle_gamma   90.00
#
_symmetry.space_group_name_H-M   'P 1'
#
loop_
_entity.id
_entity.type
_entity.pdbx_description
1 polymer ?
#
loop_
_entity_poly.entity_id
_entity_poly.type
_entity_poly.pdbx_seq_one_letter_code
_entity_poly.pdbx_strand_id
1 'polypeptide(L)'
;MKQKTLFIVALVGLLLVFIAGTLFYSTQKEDQAAQMAEANRAALVRMHSPTLGRAEAPVVIVEFFDPACETCREFYPLVKQMMAANPDRIRLVLRYTPFHNGSDQVVAMLEAARKQDKFWPALEAILASQPDWVQHHTAQAPLVWKHLDGLGLNLEKMRADMTAPEIARVIAQDLDDARTLNVTKTPEFFVNGKPLPSFGYEQLSTLVEEALSSSQR
;
A
#
# COMPACT_ATOMS: atom_id res chain seq x y z
N MET A 1 -16.61 35.96 -48.81
CA MET A 1 -15.31 35.82 -48.06
C MET A 1 -15.46 36.09 -46.56
N LYS A 2 -16.18 37.13 -46.12
CA LYS A 2 -16.30 37.49 -44.69
C LYS A 2 -16.94 36.42 -43.78
N GLN A 3 -17.94 35.67 -44.26
CA GLN A 3 -18.61 34.61 -43.46
C GLN A 3 -17.67 33.42 -43.13
N LYS A 4 -16.87 32.92 -44.10
CA LYS A 4 -15.92 31.83 -43.87
C LYS A 4 -14.83 32.20 -42.85
N THR A 5 -14.35 33.44 -42.89
CA THR A 5 -13.39 33.97 -41.95
C THR A 5 -13.97 34.05 -40.53
N LEU A 6 -15.21 34.47 -40.39
CA LEU A 6 -15.92 34.54 -39.10
C LEU A 6 -16.11 33.15 -38.47
N PHE A 7 -16.45 32.13 -39.28
CA PHE A 7 -16.56 30.75 -38.81
C PHE A 7 -15.20 30.18 -38.36
N ILE A 8 -14.11 30.46 -39.09
CA ILE A 8 -12.76 29.99 -38.71
C ILE A 8 -12.32 30.64 -37.38
N VAL A 9 -12.55 31.96 -37.22
CA VAL A 9 -12.20 32.66 -35.97
C VAL A 9 -13.00 32.12 -34.78
N ALA A 10 -14.30 31.86 -34.97
CA ALA A 10 -15.13 31.26 -33.93
C ALA A 10 -14.67 29.85 -33.56
N LEU A 11 -14.31 29.03 -34.54
CA LEU A 11 -13.83 27.66 -34.32
C LEU A 11 -12.49 27.64 -33.57
N VAL A 12 -11.53 28.54 -33.95
CA VAL A 12 -10.28 28.72 -33.25
C VAL A 12 -10.49 29.21 -31.81
N GLY A 13 -11.39 30.15 -31.62
CA GLY A 13 -11.75 30.63 -30.28
C GLY A 13 -12.30 29.53 -29.38
N LEU A 14 -13.23 28.71 -29.91
CA LEU A 14 -13.76 27.54 -29.19
C LEU A 14 -12.64 26.49 -28.86
N LEU A 15 -11.74 26.24 -29.80
CA LEU A 15 -10.63 25.31 -29.58
C LEU A 15 -9.69 25.83 -28.47
N LEU A 16 -9.38 27.12 -28.45
CA LEU A 16 -8.54 27.72 -27.42
C LEU A 16 -9.20 27.67 -26.04
N VAL A 17 -10.50 27.95 -25.96
CA VAL A 17 -11.27 27.81 -24.71
C VAL A 17 -11.29 26.36 -24.23
N PHE A 18 -11.47 25.40 -25.13
CA PHE A 18 -11.45 23.98 -24.80
C PHE A 18 -10.07 23.55 -24.28
N ILE A 19 -8.98 23.94 -24.96
CA ILE A 19 -7.61 23.64 -24.52
C ILE A 19 -7.33 24.30 -23.17
N ALA A 20 -7.67 25.55 -22.98
CA ALA A 20 -7.49 26.25 -21.71
C ALA A 20 -8.31 25.59 -20.58
N GLY A 21 -9.55 25.17 -20.87
CA GLY A 21 -10.39 24.45 -19.92
C GLY A 21 -9.84 23.08 -19.54
N THR A 22 -9.31 22.32 -20.49
CA THR A 22 -8.69 21.02 -20.21
C THR A 22 -7.40 21.16 -19.41
N LEU A 23 -6.55 22.14 -19.74
CA LEU A 23 -5.34 22.43 -18.97
C LEU A 23 -5.66 22.89 -17.54
N PHE A 24 -6.63 23.78 -17.39
CA PHE A 24 -7.08 24.23 -16.07
C PHE A 24 -7.65 23.08 -15.24
N TYR A 25 -8.47 22.20 -15.85
CA TYR A 25 -9.02 21.03 -15.17
C TYR A 25 -7.93 20.05 -14.76
N SER A 26 -6.92 19.80 -15.60
CA SER A 26 -5.81 18.88 -15.26
C SER A 26 -4.95 19.44 -14.11
N THR A 27 -4.61 20.73 -14.13
CA THR A 27 -3.85 21.34 -13.03
C THR A 27 -4.62 21.34 -11.71
N GLN A 28 -5.91 21.65 -11.74
CA GLN A 28 -6.75 21.62 -10.55
C GLN A 28 -6.88 20.20 -9.96
N LYS A 29 -6.95 19.17 -10.80
CA LYS A 29 -6.94 17.76 -10.36
C LYS A 29 -5.62 17.35 -9.72
N GLU A 30 -4.50 17.80 -10.28
CA GLU A 30 -3.17 17.56 -9.70
C GLU A 30 -2.99 18.25 -8.35
N ASP A 31 -3.42 19.50 -8.23
CA ASP A 31 -3.36 20.26 -6.98
C ASP A 31 -4.25 19.63 -5.88
N GLN A 32 -5.45 19.16 -6.23
CA GLN A 32 -6.31 18.44 -5.30
C GLN A 32 -5.67 17.11 -4.86
N ALA A 33 -5.07 16.36 -5.77
CA ALA A 33 -4.36 15.12 -5.43
C ALA A 33 -3.17 15.37 -4.51
N ALA A 34 -2.41 16.43 -4.74
CA ALA A 34 -1.29 16.83 -3.89
C ALA A 34 -1.75 17.25 -2.48
N GLN A 35 -2.84 18.01 -2.38
CA GLN A 35 -3.43 18.41 -1.09
C GLN A 35 -3.97 17.19 -0.32
N MET A 36 -4.64 16.26 -1.01
CA MET A 36 -5.09 15.00 -0.41
C MET A 36 -3.91 14.14 0.06
N ALA A 37 -2.83 14.08 -0.73
CA ALA A 37 -1.62 13.36 -0.36
C ALA A 37 -1.02 13.88 0.93
N GLU A 38 -0.92 15.20 1.10
CA GLU A 38 -0.40 15.80 2.33
C GLU A 38 -1.34 15.60 3.52
N ALA A 39 -2.64 15.81 3.34
CA ALA A 39 -3.64 15.58 4.39
C ALA A 39 -3.66 14.13 4.88
N ASN A 40 -3.46 13.18 3.99
CA ASN A 40 -3.46 11.74 4.29
C ASN A 40 -2.12 11.23 4.83
N ARG A 41 -1.04 11.99 4.70
CA ARG A 41 0.32 11.55 5.06
C ARG A 41 0.44 11.01 6.48
N ALA A 42 -0.18 11.68 7.45
CA ALA A 42 -0.17 11.24 8.85
C ALA A 42 -0.91 9.90 9.07
N ALA A 43 -1.95 9.61 8.27
CA ALA A 43 -2.70 8.36 8.33
C ALA A 43 -2.03 7.24 7.52
N LEU A 44 -1.19 7.57 6.53
CA LEU A 44 -0.52 6.59 5.69
C LEU A 44 0.71 5.95 6.35
N VAL A 45 1.51 6.73 7.09
CA VAL A 45 2.75 6.25 7.69
C VAL A 45 2.71 6.49 9.20
N ARG A 46 2.80 5.42 9.99
CA ARG A 46 2.90 5.46 11.44
C ARG A 46 4.27 4.95 11.90
N MET A 47 4.70 5.39 13.07
CA MET A 47 5.97 4.94 13.66
C MET A 47 6.03 3.43 13.90
N HIS A 48 4.87 2.81 14.11
CA HIS A 48 4.77 1.36 14.32
C HIS A 48 4.74 0.56 13.01
N SER A 49 4.55 1.19 11.85
CA SER A 49 4.42 0.49 10.58
C SER A 49 5.68 -0.28 10.20
N PRO A 50 5.59 -1.57 9.86
CA PRO A 50 6.72 -2.30 9.29
C PRO A 50 7.17 -1.65 7.97
N THR A 51 8.47 -1.45 7.83
CA THR A 51 9.03 -0.81 6.65
C THR A 51 10.18 -1.61 6.06
N LEU A 52 10.28 -1.65 4.73
CA LEU A 52 11.38 -2.26 3.98
C LEU A 52 11.97 -1.22 3.02
N GLY A 53 13.29 -1.17 2.92
CA GLY A 53 14.00 -0.16 2.14
C GLY A 53 14.50 0.99 3.00
N ARG A 54 15.18 1.95 2.37
CA ARG A 54 15.80 3.08 3.09
C ARG A 54 14.75 4.07 3.57
N ALA A 55 14.99 4.67 4.74
CA ALA A 55 14.07 5.66 5.31
C ALA A 55 13.93 6.90 4.41
N GLU A 56 15.01 7.29 3.74
CA GLU A 56 15.11 8.46 2.86
C GLU A 56 14.77 8.15 1.40
N ALA A 57 14.24 6.96 1.10
CA ALA A 57 13.84 6.61 -0.25
C ALA A 57 12.82 7.62 -0.80
N PRO A 58 13.03 8.16 -2.02
CA PRO A 58 12.19 9.21 -2.59
C PRO A 58 10.79 8.73 -2.96
N VAL A 59 10.60 7.42 -3.10
CA VAL A 59 9.31 6.81 -3.40
C VAL A 59 8.89 5.93 -2.24
N VAL A 60 7.71 6.21 -1.68
CA VAL A 60 7.11 5.45 -0.59
C VAL A 60 5.85 4.78 -1.10
N ILE A 61 5.87 3.45 -1.13
CA ILE A 61 4.69 2.61 -1.37
C ILE A 61 4.11 2.26 -0.02
N VAL A 62 2.86 2.63 0.23
CA VAL A 62 2.10 2.19 1.40
C VAL A 62 1.09 1.16 0.94
N GLU A 63 1.10 -0.01 1.56
CA GLU A 63 0.14 -1.08 1.31
C GLU A 63 -0.71 -1.32 2.55
N PHE A 64 -2.01 -1.13 2.43
CA PHE A 64 -2.97 -1.66 3.38
C PHE A 64 -3.17 -3.14 3.09
N PHE A 65 -2.72 -3.95 4.03
CA PHE A 65 -2.38 -5.35 3.85
C PHE A 65 -3.17 -6.25 4.80
N ASP A 66 -3.64 -7.35 4.26
CA ASP A 66 -4.22 -8.45 5.04
C ASP A 66 -3.43 -9.74 4.75
N PRO A 67 -2.81 -10.39 5.75
CA PRO A 67 -2.04 -11.62 5.52
C PRO A 67 -2.87 -12.77 4.95
N ALA A 68 -4.21 -12.78 5.13
CA ALA A 68 -5.08 -13.80 4.56
C ALA A 68 -5.61 -13.47 3.16
N CYS A 69 -5.32 -12.27 2.63
CA CYS A 69 -5.73 -11.87 1.30
C CYS A 69 -4.83 -12.51 0.22
N GLU A 70 -5.39 -13.31 -0.69
CA GLU A 70 -4.67 -13.96 -1.78
C GLU A 70 -4.04 -12.93 -2.72
N THR A 71 -4.74 -11.85 -2.99
CA THR A 71 -4.23 -10.77 -3.86
C THR A 71 -3.04 -10.05 -3.20
N CYS A 72 -3.03 -9.85 -1.88
CA CYS A 72 -1.85 -9.33 -1.17
C CYS A 72 -0.63 -10.23 -1.36
N ARG A 73 -0.83 -11.55 -1.25
CA ARG A 73 0.22 -12.54 -1.52
C ARG A 73 0.76 -12.42 -2.94
N GLU A 74 -0.11 -12.22 -3.93
CA GLU A 74 0.28 -12.09 -5.35
C GLU A 74 1.03 -10.80 -5.63
N PHE A 75 0.64 -9.68 -5.00
CA PHE A 75 1.28 -8.39 -5.20
C PHE A 75 2.62 -8.25 -4.47
N TYR A 76 2.82 -8.91 -3.35
CA TYR A 76 4.06 -8.79 -2.56
C TYR A 76 5.35 -9.06 -3.38
N PRO A 77 5.48 -10.16 -4.16
CA PRO A 77 6.66 -10.38 -4.99
C PRO A 77 6.82 -9.33 -6.10
N LEU A 78 5.73 -8.76 -6.61
CA LEU A 78 5.77 -7.72 -7.64
C LEU A 78 6.33 -6.41 -7.06
N VAL A 79 5.91 -6.02 -5.85
CA VAL A 79 6.46 -4.87 -5.13
C VAL A 79 7.95 -5.10 -4.81
N LYS A 80 8.33 -6.30 -4.38
CA LYS A 80 9.74 -6.67 -4.17
C LYS A 80 10.57 -6.56 -5.45
N GLN A 81 10.03 -6.94 -6.61
CA GLN A 81 10.70 -6.77 -7.90
C GLN A 81 10.90 -5.29 -8.26
N MET A 82 9.89 -4.44 -8.05
CA MET A 82 10.03 -2.98 -8.25
C MET A 82 11.13 -2.40 -7.37
N MET A 83 11.20 -2.82 -6.10
CA MET A 83 12.26 -2.40 -5.17
C MET A 83 13.65 -2.87 -5.62
N ALA A 84 13.76 -4.13 -6.06
CA ALA A 84 15.02 -4.71 -6.54
C ALA A 84 15.52 -4.03 -7.84
N ALA A 85 14.61 -3.63 -8.73
CA ALA A 85 14.94 -2.89 -9.95
C ALA A 85 15.34 -1.43 -9.66
N ASN A 86 14.99 -0.90 -8.51
CA ASN A 86 15.26 0.49 -8.09
C ASN A 86 15.88 0.52 -6.69
N PRO A 87 17.09 0.00 -6.51
CA PRO A 87 17.72 -0.12 -5.20
C PRO A 87 17.82 1.25 -4.51
N ASP A 88 17.52 1.26 -3.21
CA ASP A 88 17.53 2.44 -2.35
C ASP A 88 16.55 3.57 -2.72
N ARG A 89 15.77 3.42 -3.77
CA ARG A 89 14.84 4.46 -4.25
C ARG A 89 13.39 4.22 -3.86
N ILE A 90 13.03 3.01 -3.45
CA ILE A 90 11.67 2.65 -3.05
C ILE A 90 11.69 2.14 -1.60
N ARG A 91 10.74 2.61 -0.80
CA ARG A 91 10.44 2.14 0.55
C ARG A 91 9.03 1.59 0.58
N LEU A 92 8.86 0.35 1.03
CA LEU A 92 7.57 -0.24 1.33
C LEU A 92 7.20 0.01 2.79
N VAL A 93 5.96 0.41 3.02
CA VAL A 93 5.34 0.56 4.35
C VAL A 93 4.09 -0.30 4.38
N LEU A 94 4.00 -1.23 5.33
CA LEU A 94 2.80 -2.05 5.51
C LEU A 94 1.90 -1.47 6.60
N ARG A 95 0.59 -1.48 6.33
CA ARG A 95 -0.47 -1.09 7.26
C ARG A 95 -1.47 -2.26 7.36
N TYR A 96 -1.87 -2.60 8.56
CA TYR A 96 -2.70 -3.78 8.79
C TYR A 96 -4.19 -3.50 8.60
N THR A 97 -4.81 -4.28 7.73
CA THR A 97 -6.25 -4.30 7.52
C THR A 97 -6.75 -5.73 7.49
N PRO A 98 -6.78 -6.43 8.66
CA PRO A 98 -7.22 -7.82 8.74
C PRO A 98 -8.73 -7.91 8.52
N PHE A 99 -9.16 -7.83 7.26
CA PHE A 99 -10.57 -7.88 6.87
C PHE A 99 -11.11 -9.30 6.78
N HIS A 100 -10.22 -10.30 6.59
CA HIS A 100 -10.62 -11.71 6.62
C HIS A 100 -10.75 -12.22 8.05
N ASN A 101 -11.73 -13.09 8.27
CA ASN A 101 -11.97 -13.66 9.59
C ASN A 101 -10.73 -14.42 10.10
N GLY A 102 -10.29 -14.13 11.32
CA GLY A 102 -9.11 -14.74 11.97
C GLY A 102 -7.75 -14.19 11.50
N SER A 103 -7.73 -13.28 10.55
CA SER A 103 -6.50 -12.69 10.02
C SER A 103 -5.80 -11.76 11.03
N ASP A 104 -6.55 -11.17 11.95
CA ASP A 104 -6.04 -10.39 13.08
C ASP A 104 -5.06 -11.20 13.96
N GLN A 105 -5.31 -12.51 14.13
CA GLN A 105 -4.39 -13.40 14.86
C GLN A 105 -3.07 -13.60 14.09
N VAL A 106 -3.12 -13.65 12.77
CA VAL A 106 -1.92 -13.75 11.93
C VAL A 106 -1.13 -12.44 11.95
N VAL A 107 -1.80 -11.29 11.96
CA VAL A 107 -1.15 -9.98 12.20
C VAL A 107 -0.47 -9.98 13.57
N ALA A 108 -1.11 -10.51 14.62
CA ALA A 108 -0.50 -10.61 15.93
C ALA A 108 0.74 -11.51 15.94
N MET A 109 0.77 -12.59 15.15
CA MET A 109 1.98 -13.42 14.95
C MET A 109 3.10 -12.61 14.28
N LEU A 110 2.80 -11.83 13.23
CA LEU A 110 3.76 -10.97 12.55
C LEU A 110 4.37 -9.93 13.50
N GLU A 111 3.54 -9.28 14.30
CA GLU A 111 4.00 -8.30 15.29
C GLU A 111 4.84 -8.96 16.41
N ALA A 112 4.48 -10.17 16.85
CA ALA A 112 5.28 -10.93 17.79
C ALA A 112 6.64 -11.35 17.20
N ALA A 113 6.68 -11.71 15.91
CA ALA A 113 7.92 -11.97 15.18
C ALA A 113 8.76 -10.69 15.03
N ARG A 114 8.11 -9.52 14.83
CA ARG A 114 8.79 -8.21 14.78
C ARG A 114 9.52 -7.88 16.07
N LYS A 115 8.97 -8.23 17.23
CA LYS A 115 9.64 -8.09 18.53
C LYS A 115 10.93 -8.94 18.66
N GLN A 116 11.16 -9.85 17.72
CA GLN A 116 12.35 -10.70 17.63
C GLN A 116 13.19 -10.39 16.36
N ASP A 117 12.96 -9.23 15.74
CA ASP A 117 13.63 -8.78 14.49
C ASP A 117 13.46 -9.77 13.31
N LYS A 118 12.33 -10.50 13.30
CA LYS A 118 12.02 -11.55 12.31
C LYS A 118 10.74 -11.25 11.51
N PHE A 119 10.32 -9.99 11.45
CA PHE A 119 9.10 -9.62 10.72
C PHE A 119 9.10 -10.10 9.28
N TRP A 120 10.12 -9.72 8.51
CA TRP A 120 10.16 -10.01 7.07
C TRP A 120 10.30 -11.50 6.75
N PRO A 121 11.19 -12.26 7.40
CA PRO A 121 11.21 -13.71 7.22
C PRO A 121 9.90 -14.40 7.59
N ALA A 122 9.23 -13.95 8.66
CA ALA A 122 7.93 -14.48 9.06
C ALA A 122 6.84 -14.14 8.02
N LEU A 123 6.80 -12.90 7.53
CA LEU A 123 5.86 -12.48 6.50
C LEU A 123 6.01 -13.32 5.22
N GLU A 124 7.25 -13.49 4.75
CA GLU A 124 7.53 -14.28 3.55
C GLU A 124 7.11 -15.75 3.71
N ALA A 125 7.38 -16.37 4.87
CA ALA A 125 6.94 -17.73 5.16
C ALA A 125 5.41 -17.85 5.25
N ILE A 126 4.75 -16.90 5.88
CA ILE A 126 3.29 -16.82 6.01
C ILE A 126 2.63 -16.68 4.64
N LEU A 127 3.11 -15.77 3.80
CA LEU A 127 2.58 -15.59 2.45
C LEU A 127 2.83 -16.80 1.55
N ALA A 128 4.03 -17.38 1.58
CA ALA A 128 4.36 -18.56 0.78
C ALA A 128 3.49 -19.77 1.15
N SER A 129 3.11 -19.90 2.42
CA SER A 129 2.27 -20.99 2.92
C SER A 129 0.77 -20.67 2.96
N GLN A 130 0.34 -19.52 2.48
CA GLN A 130 -1.04 -19.05 2.61
C GLN A 130 -2.10 -20.09 2.18
N PRO A 131 -1.92 -20.87 1.08
CA PRO A 131 -2.90 -21.90 0.70
C PRO A 131 -3.12 -23.00 1.74
N ASP A 132 -2.17 -23.19 2.66
CA ASP A 132 -2.26 -24.24 3.71
C ASP A 132 -3.14 -23.80 4.89
N TRP A 133 -3.32 -22.50 5.10
CA TRP A 133 -3.98 -21.96 6.27
C TRP A 133 -5.10 -20.96 5.98
N VAL A 134 -5.33 -20.58 4.72
CA VAL A 134 -6.52 -19.80 4.30
C VAL A 134 -7.49 -20.73 3.59
N GLN A 135 -8.72 -20.82 4.09
CA GLN A 135 -9.79 -21.61 3.49
C GLN A 135 -11.08 -20.78 3.48
N HIS A 136 -11.71 -20.68 2.31
CA HIS A 136 -12.96 -19.93 2.14
C HIS A 136 -12.90 -18.51 2.73
N HIS A 137 -11.82 -17.79 2.42
CA HIS A 137 -11.53 -16.44 2.95
C HIS A 137 -11.46 -16.34 4.49
N THR A 138 -11.15 -17.45 5.16
CA THR A 138 -10.97 -17.51 6.61
C THR A 138 -9.57 -17.98 6.94
N ALA A 139 -8.86 -17.23 7.78
CA ALA A 139 -7.54 -17.58 8.27
C ALA A 139 -7.63 -18.66 9.38
N GLN A 140 -6.96 -19.77 9.17
CA GLN A 140 -6.77 -20.84 10.15
C GLN A 140 -5.46 -20.58 10.91
N ALA A 141 -5.42 -19.55 11.77
CA ALA A 141 -4.22 -19.11 12.45
C ALA A 141 -3.43 -20.24 13.17
N PRO A 142 -4.05 -21.29 13.77
CA PRO A 142 -3.30 -22.40 14.34
C PRO A 142 -2.44 -23.16 13.32
N LEU A 143 -2.77 -23.15 12.04
CA LEU A 143 -1.99 -23.84 10.99
C LEU A 143 -0.74 -23.04 10.57
N VAL A 144 -0.67 -21.75 10.91
CA VAL A 144 0.48 -20.89 10.56
C VAL A 144 1.73 -21.28 11.33
N TRP A 145 1.60 -21.77 12.57
CA TRP A 145 2.74 -22.03 13.47
C TRP A 145 3.80 -22.96 12.88
N LYS A 146 3.39 -24.00 12.14
CA LYS A 146 4.31 -24.97 11.51
C LYS A 146 5.22 -24.30 10.45
N HIS A 147 4.79 -23.19 9.87
CA HIS A 147 5.53 -22.47 8.83
C HIS A 147 6.50 -21.41 9.42
N LEU A 148 6.38 -21.12 10.70
CA LEU A 148 7.30 -20.25 11.43
C LEU A 148 8.46 -21.01 12.07
N ASP A 149 8.39 -22.35 12.08
CA ASP A 149 9.48 -23.18 12.57
C ASP A 149 10.72 -23.07 11.67
N GLY A 150 11.91 -23.12 12.27
CA GLY A 150 13.17 -22.95 11.54
C GLY A 150 13.59 -21.50 11.24
N LEU A 151 12.75 -20.49 11.51
CA LEU A 151 13.09 -19.08 11.34
C LEU A 151 13.94 -18.49 12.48
N GLY A 152 14.29 -19.30 13.48
CA GLY A 152 15.01 -18.87 14.67
C GLY A 152 14.16 -18.02 15.63
N LEU A 153 12.85 -18.22 15.60
CA LEU A 153 11.87 -17.59 16.50
C LEU A 153 11.70 -18.38 17.79
N ASN A 154 11.62 -17.68 18.91
CA ASN A 154 11.13 -18.28 20.15
C ASN A 154 9.60 -18.30 20.11
N LEU A 155 9.01 -19.45 19.77
CA LEU A 155 7.57 -19.59 19.59
C LEU A 155 6.76 -19.43 20.90
N GLU A 156 7.36 -19.78 22.06
CA GLU A 156 6.69 -19.54 23.36
C GLU A 156 6.59 -18.03 23.67
N LYS A 157 7.71 -17.32 23.44
CA LYS A 157 7.69 -15.85 23.57
C LYS A 157 6.71 -15.22 22.57
N MET A 158 6.61 -15.72 21.34
CA MET A 158 5.62 -15.24 20.38
C MET A 158 4.19 -15.39 20.91
N ARG A 159 3.83 -16.54 21.46
CA ARG A 159 2.48 -16.78 22.03
C ARG A 159 2.15 -15.79 23.15
N ALA A 160 3.12 -15.49 24.02
CA ALA A 160 2.96 -14.48 25.05
C ALA A 160 2.83 -13.07 24.48
N ASP A 161 3.69 -12.71 23.52
CA ASP A 161 3.71 -11.39 22.92
C ASP A 161 2.44 -11.08 22.10
N MET A 162 1.83 -12.06 21.44
CA MET A 162 0.60 -11.89 20.64
C MET A 162 -0.58 -11.32 21.44
N THR A 163 -0.61 -11.56 22.75
CA THR A 163 -1.68 -11.06 23.63
C THR A 163 -1.36 -9.68 24.23
N ALA A 164 -0.24 -9.09 23.84
CA ALA A 164 0.18 -7.81 24.37
C ALA A 164 -0.75 -6.68 23.90
N PRO A 165 -1.20 -5.79 24.81
CA PRO A 165 -2.16 -4.72 24.47
C PRO A 165 -1.66 -3.77 23.39
N GLU A 166 -0.35 -3.61 23.23
CA GLU A 166 0.22 -2.76 22.18
C GLU A 166 -0.06 -3.30 20.78
N ILE A 167 -0.10 -4.63 20.57
CA ILE A 167 -0.42 -5.24 19.27
C ILE A 167 -1.88 -4.96 18.91
N ALA A 168 -2.80 -5.12 19.85
CA ALA A 168 -4.20 -4.78 19.62
C ALA A 168 -4.37 -3.29 19.27
N ARG A 169 -3.60 -2.39 19.92
CA ARG A 169 -3.60 -0.95 19.61
C ARG A 169 -3.06 -0.65 18.23
N VAL A 170 -2.01 -1.33 17.78
CA VAL A 170 -1.48 -1.19 16.41
C VAL A 170 -2.55 -1.56 15.38
N ILE A 171 -3.19 -2.71 15.53
CA ILE A 171 -4.25 -3.16 14.62
C ILE A 171 -5.44 -2.18 14.61
N ALA A 172 -5.88 -1.74 15.79
CA ALA A 172 -6.98 -0.79 15.92
C ALA A 172 -6.66 0.55 15.25
N GLN A 173 -5.44 1.08 15.44
CA GLN A 173 -5.00 2.32 14.82
C GLN A 173 -4.94 2.19 13.29
N ASP A 174 -4.43 1.08 12.76
CA ASP A 174 -4.34 0.86 11.32
C ASP A 174 -5.73 0.73 10.69
N LEU A 175 -6.67 0.07 11.37
CA LEU A 175 -8.08 0.00 10.92
C LEU A 175 -8.78 1.37 10.97
N ASP A 176 -8.47 2.22 11.93
CA ASP A 176 -8.99 3.59 12.03
C ASP A 176 -8.46 4.46 10.89
N ASP A 177 -7.16 4.36 10.60
CA ASP A 177 -6.54 5.05 9.48
C ASP A 177 -7.09 4.55 8.14
N ALA A 178 -7.32 3.24 8.00
CA ALA A 178 -7.96 2.65 6.82
C ALA A 178 -9.36 3.24 6.58
N ARG A 179 -10.18 3.39 7.63
CA ARG A 179 -11.50 4.04 7.52
C ARG A 179 -11.38 5.50 7.10
N THR A 180 -10.43 6.24 7.69
CA THR A 180 -10.18 7.66 7.37
C THR A 180 -9.79 7.82 5.89
N LEU A 181 -9.03 6.87 5.34
CA LEU A 181 -8.55 6.86 3.96
C LEU A 181 -9.53 6.18 2.99
N ASN A 182 -10.70 5.74 3.46
CA ASN A 182 -11.69 4.98 2.68
C ASN A 182 -11.13 3.67 2.09
N VAL A 183 -10.20 3.03 2.78
CA VAL A 183 -9.71 1.70 2.42
C VAL A 183 -10.76 0.67 2.81
N THR A 184 -11.36 0.01 1.82
CA THR A 184 -12.46 -0.95 2.01
C THR A 184 -12.15 -2.35 1.52
N LYS A 185 -10.97 -2.55 0.92
CA LYS A 185 -10.49 -3.83 0.36
C LYS A 185 -8.97 -3.91 0.51
N THR A 186 -8.43 -5.10 0.33
CA THR A 186 -6.99 -5.36 0.33
C THR A 186 -6.55 -6.10 -0.95
N PRO A 187 -5.34 -5.85 -1.43
CA PRO A 187 -4.49 -4.74 -1.02
C PRO A 187 -5.02 -3.39 -1.51
N GLU A 188 -4.80 -2.31 -0.77
CA GLU A 188 -4.97 -0.96 -1.26
C GLU A 188 -3.61 -0.25 -1.19
N PHE A 189 -3.21 0.40 -2.30
CA PHE A 189 -1.90 1.03 -2.43
C PHE A 189 -1.97 2.54 -2.53
N PHE A 190 -0.98 3.18 -1.91
CA PHE A 190 -0.70 4.60 -2.07
C PHE A 190 0.78 4.78 -2.42
N VAL A 191 1.07 5.63 -3.41
CA VAL A 191 2.45 5.97 -3.78
C VAL A 191 2.68 7.45 -3.53
N ASN A 192 3.62 7.76 -2.65
CA ASN A 192 3.86 9.14 -2.17
C ASN A 192 2.57 9.86 -1.76
N GLY A 193 1.65 9.12 -1.11
CA GLY A 193 0.38 9.63 -0.62
C GLY A 193 -0.76 9.66 -1.64
N LYS A 194 -0.50 9.38 -2.92
CA LYS A 194 -1.52 9.31 -3.97
C LYS A 194 -2.11 7.90 -4.03
N PRO A 195 -3.43 7.73 -3.94
CA PRO A 195 -4.07 6.43 -4.13
C PRO A 195 -3.94 5.97 -5.59
N LEU A 196 -4.05 4.66 -5.84
CA LEU A 196 -4.14 4.15 -7.19
C LEU A 196 -5.40 4.69 -7.90
N PRO A 197 -5.29 5.12 -9.17
CA PRO A 197 -6.46 5.58 -9.93
C PRO A 197 -7.45 4.45 -10.21
N SER A 198 -6.97 3.23 -10.33
CA SER A 198 -7.72 1.98 -10.38
C SER A 198 -6.82 0.83 -9.92
N PHE A 199 -7.42 -0.27 -9.47
CA PHE A 199 -6.67 -1.40 -8.97
C PHE A 199 -6.03 -2.20 -10.12
N GLY A 200 -4.74 -2.50 -10.00
CA GLY A 200 -4.00 -3.37 -10.92
C GLY A 200 -2.48 -3.17 -10.83
N TYR A 201 -1.75 -4.18 -11.31
CA TYR A 201 -0.28 -4.13 -11.33
C TYR A 201 0.27 -3.02 -12.22
N GLU A 202 -0.30 -2.86 -13.42
CA GLU A 202 0.12 -1.81 -14.36
C GLU A 202 -0.07 -0.42 -13.77
N GLN A 203 -1.18 -0.20 -13.04
CA GLN A 203 -1.48 1.08 -12.40
C GLN A 203 -0.50 1.37 -11.27
N LEU A 204 -0.15 0.34 -10.47
CA LEU A 204 0.87 0.48 -9.44
C LEU A 204 2.25 0.77 -10.05
N SER A 205 2.66 0.01 -11.09
CA SER A 205 3.93 0.21 -11.78
C SER A 205 4.03 1.61 -12.37
N THR A 206 3.02 2.05 -13.09
CA THR A 206 2.96 3.40 -13.70
C THR A 206 3.10 4.49 -12.62
N LEU A 207 2.35 4.40 -11.52
CA LEU A 207 2.40 5.40 -10.47
C LEU A 207 3.77 5.44 -9.76
N VAL A 208 4.41 4.29 -9.59
CA VAL A 208 5.78 4.18 -9.05
C VAL A 208 6.79 4.78 -10.02
N GLU A 209 6.70 4.50 -11.33
CA GLU A 209 7.59 5.05 -12.36
C GLU A 209 7.48 6.57 -12.47
N GLU A 210 6.26 7.12 -12.40
CA GLU A 210 6.02 8.56 -12.34
C GLU A 210 6.67 9.20 -11.10
N ALA A 211 6.53 8.57 -9.93
CA ALA A 211 7.13 9.04 -8.70
C ALA A 211 8.67 9.00 -8.75
N LEU A 212 9.25 7.93 -9.32
CA LEU A 212 10.69 7.80 -9.53
C LEU A 212 11.25 8.85 -10.47
N SER A 213 10.53 9.16 -11.55
CA SER A 213 10.91 10.16 -12.54
C SER A 213 10.85 11.59 -11.97
N SER A 214 9.82 11.86 -11.15
CA SER A 214 9.63 13.17 -10.50
C SER A 214 10.71 13.47 -9.44
N SER A 215 11.25 12.42 -8.80
CA SER A 215 12.27 12.53 -7.77
C SER A 215 13.70 12.78 -8.30
N GLN A 216 13.88 12.80 -9.62
CA GLN A 216 15.18 13.08 -10.27
C GLN A 216 15.33 14.53 -10.68
N ARG A 217 14.28 15.32 -10.57
CA ARG A 217 14.26 16.77 -10.85
C ARG A 217 14.43 17.57 -9.58
#